data_a6ca24b7e976341243497668a98fb165
#
_entry.id   a6ca24b7e976341243497668a98fb165
#
_cell.length_a   1.000
_cell.length_b   1.000
_cell.length_c   1.000
_cell.angle_alpha   90.00
_cell.angle_beta   90.00
_cell.angle_gamma   90.00
#
_symmetry.space_group_name_H-M   'P 1'
#
loop_
_entity.id
_entity.type
_entity.pdbx_description
1 polymer ?
#
loop_
_entity_poly.entity_id
_entity_poly.type
_entity_poly.pdbx_seq_one_letter_code
_entity_poly.pdbx_strand_id
1 'polypeptide(L)'
;PFYSDKYAKIGFQVNELFDDELLKEKVYHVLETKNILLEHLYHKDPINPEELLATLREYREMVAPYVCDVSAYLDKAIKEGKTILLEGQLGTLKDPDHGIYPMVTSSSTLAAYGAIGAGLPPYEIKEIVTVCKAYSSAVGAGAFVSEIFGDEADELRRRGGDGGE
;
A
#
# COMPACT_ATOMS: atom_id res chain seq x y z
N PRO A 1 -4.01 6.86 5.82
CA PRO A 1 -3.75 8.25 5.37
C PRO A 1 -3.01 8.33 4.04
N PHE A 2 -2.03 7.42 3.76
CA PHE A 2 -1.22 7.49 2.54
C PHE A 2 -2.05 7.57 1.24
N TYR A 3 -3.00 6.67 1.05
CA TYR A 3 -3.84 6.68 -0.15
C TYR A 3 -4.80 7.87 -0.19
N SER A 4 -5.35 8.30 0.95
CA SER A 4 -6.15 9.52 1.00
C SER A 4 -5.34 10.74 0.59
N ASP A 5 -4.11 10.87 1.05
CA ASP A 5 -3.22 11.97 0.69
C ASP A 5 -2.80 11.92 -0.79
N LYS A 6 -2.54 10.70 -1.32
CA LYS A 6 -2.27 10.50 -2.74
C LYS A 6 -3.40 11.02 -3.64
N TYR A 7 -4.64 10.65 -3.34
CA TYR A 7 -5.80 11.05 -4.14
C TYR A 7 -6.24 12.49 -3.88
N ALA A 8 -5.99 13.04 -2.70
CA ALA A 8 -6.08 14.47 -2.42
C ALA A 8 -4.96 15.29 -3.08
N LYS A 9 -3.94 14.63 -3.63
CA LYS A 9 -2.78 15.22 -4.32
C LYS A 9 -1.92 16.11 -3.42
N ILE A 10 -1.88 15.81 -2.14
CA ILE A 10 -1.05 16.49 -1.14
C ILE A 10 0.19 15.67 -0.72
N GLY A 11 0.30 14.43 -1.19
CA GLY A 11 1.49 13.61 -1.00
C GLY A 11 2.64 14.05 -1.88
N PHE A 12 3.81 13.47 -1.67
CA PHE A 12 4.97 13.66 -2.53
C PHE A 12 5.54 12.33 -3.02
N GLN A 13 6.23 12.37 -4.14
CA GLN A 13 6.82 11.22 -4.81
C GLN A 13 8.29 11.05 -4.41
N VAL A 14 8.83 9.85 -4.62
CA VAL A 14 10.22 9.54 -4.27
C VAL A 14 11.23 10.45 -4.97
N ASN A 15 11.01 10.80 -6.24
CA ASN A 15 11.89 11.70 -6.98
C ASN A 15 11.96 13.11 -6.37
N GLU A 16 10.91 13.55 -5.69
CA GLU A 16 10.85 14.87 -5.06
C GLU A 16 11.70 14.96 -3.78
N LEU A 17 12.13 13.81 -3.23
CA LEU A 17 13.13 13.78 -2.16
C LEU A 17 14.49 14.36 -2.58
N PHE A 18 14.75 14.43 -3.89
CA PHE A 18 16.02 14.90 -4.46
C PHE A 18 16.00 16.37 -4.87
N ASP A 19 14.89 17.07 -4.60
CA ASP A 19 14.74 18.51 -4.76
C ASP A 19 14.44 19.14 -3.39
N ASP A 20 15.47 19.72 -2.76
CA ASP A 20 15.35 20.23 -1.39
C ASP A 20 14.36 21.39 -1.26
N GLU A 21 14.23 22.24 -2.27
CA GLU A 21 13.30 23.37 -2.24
C GLU A 21 11.84 22.88 -2.37
N LEU A 22 11.59 22.03 -3.34
CA LEU A 22 10.27 21.44 -3.56
C LEU A 22 9.86 20.56 -2.36
N LEU A 23 10.77 19.75 -1.83
CA LEU A 23 10.49 18.91 -0.67
C LEU A 23 10.11 19.77 0.54
N LYS A 24 10.84 20.85 0.79
CA LYS A 24 10.54 21.79 1.88
C LYS A 24 9.17 22.42 1.71
N GLU A 25 8.86 22.96 0.53
CA GLU A 25 7.55 23.53 0.23
C GLU A 25 6.42 22.56 0.52
N LYS A 26 6.54 21.32 0.01
CA LYS A 26 5.51 20.28 0.19
C LYS A 26 5.35 19.83 1.63
N VAL A 27 6.43 19.65 2.37
CA VAL A 27 6.38 19.29 3.79
C VAL A 27 5.64 20.36 4.60
N TYR A 28 5.97 21.61 4.41
CA TYR A 28 5.28 22.69 5.10
C TYR A 28 3.80 22.75 4.73
N HIS A 29 3.47 22.67 3.45
CA HIS A 29 2.08 22.69 2.97
C HIS A 29 1.25 21.53 3.54
N VAL A 30 1.77 20.30 3.54
CA VAL A 30 1.07 19.13 4.11
C VAL A 30 0.86 19.30 5.62
N LEU A 31 1.86 19.78 6.32
CA LEU A 31 1.80 19.94 7.77
C LEU A 31 0.85 21.02 8.25
N GLU A 32 0.53 22.03 7.43
CA GLU A 32 -0.53 23.01 7.76
C GLU A 32 -1.84 22.33 8.15
N THR A 33 -2.32 21.41 7.31
CA THR A 33 -3.57 20.68 7.59
C THR A 33 -3.38 19.55 8.60
N LYS A 34 -2.28 18.80 8.49
CA LYS A 34 -2.04 17.64 9.36
C LYS A 34 -1.85 18.05 10.82
N ASN A 35 -1.16 19.14 11.08
CA ASN A 35 -0.96 19.62 12.45
C ASN A 35 -2.25 20.14 13.06
N ILE A 36 -3.14 20.78 12.30
CA ILE A 36 -4.48 21.13 12.76
C ILE A 36 -5.25 19.88 13.21
N LEU A 37 -5.22 18.82 12.42
CA LEU A 37 -5.88 17.55 12.77
C LEU A 37 -5.25 16.89 14.01
N LEU A 38 -3.93 16.91 14.11
CA LEU A 38 -3.21 16.36 15.26
C LEU A 38 -3.59 17.10 16.54
N GLU A 39 -3.50 18.42 16.55
CA GLU A 39 -3.76 19.23 17.74
C GLU A 39 -5.24 19.24 18.13
N HIS A 40 -6.15 19.52 17.19
CA HIS A 40 -7.54 19.81 17.51
C HIS A 40 -8.46 18.57 17.46
N LEU A 41 -8.14 17.56 16.64
CA LEU A 41 -8.96 16.34 16.55
C LEU A 41 -8.39 15.20 17.38
N TYR A 42 -7.08 14.96 17.27
CA TYR A 42 -6.44 13.84 17.92
C TYR A 42 -5.78 14.17 19.25
N HIS A 43 -5.69 15.45 19.63
CA HIS A 43 -5.05 15.94 20.86
C HIS A 43 -3.62 15.40 21.01
N LYS A 44 -2.85 15.50 19.93
CA LYS A 44 -1.45 15.11 19.82
C LYS A 44 -0.58 16.31 19.49
N ASP A 45 0.69 16.21 19.82
CA ASP A 45 1.65 17.24 19.49
C ASP A 45 1.80 17.39 17.96
N PRO A 46 1.98 18.62 17.47
CA PRO A 46 2.24 18.88 16.06
C PRO A 46 3.59 18.27 15.62
N ILE A 47 3.67 17.90 14.37
CA ILE A 47 4.92 17.45 13.75
C ILE A 47 5.78 18.68 13.43
N ASN A 48 7.03 18.65 13.87
CA ASN A 48 8.01 19.68 13.53
C ASN A 48 8.48 19.49 12.07
N PRO A 49 8.30 20.47 11.18
CA PRO A 49 8.68 20.33 9.78
C PRO A 49 10.18 20.14 9.57
N GLU A 50 11.04 20.76 10.37
CA GLU A 50 12.49 20.63 10.20
C GLU A 50 13.00 19.23 10.63
N GLU A 51 12.42 18.65 11.66
CA GLU A 51 12.73 17.27 12.08
C GLU A 51 12.27 16.28 11.02
N LEU A 52 11.07 16.48 10.43
CA LEU A 52 10.58 15.65 9.35
C LEU A 52 11.48 15.76 8.11
N LEU A 53 11.89 16.98 7.74
CA LEU A 53 12.82 17.20 6.63
C LEU A 53 14.17 16.52 6.86
N ALA A 54 14.72 16.59 8.08
CA ALA A 54 15.95 15.87 8.42
C ALA A 54 15.80 14.35 8.22
N THR A 55 14.71 13.77 8.73
CA THR A 55 14.39 12.34 8.55
C THR A 55 14.23 11.96 7.06
N LEU A 56 13.54 12.78 6.27
CA LEU A 56 13.35 12.52 4.85
C LEU A 56 14.67 12.60 4.06
N ARG A 57 15.59 13.47 4.47
CA ARG A 57 16.94 13.52 3.88
C ARG A 57 17.75 12.27 4.20
N GLU A 58 17.66 11.75 5.42
CA GLU A 58 18.28 10.45 5.76
C GLU A 58 17.69 9.32 4.89
N TYR A 59 16.37 9.26 4.74
CA TYR A 59 15.73 8.28 3.87
C TYR A 59 16.14 8.44 2.40
N ARG A 60 16.30 9.67 1.91
CA ARG A 60 16.83 9.93 0.58
C ARG A 60 18.18 9.25 0.36
N GLU A 61 19.11 9.41 1.28
CA GLU A 61 20.46 8.79 1.17
C GLU A 61 20.36 7.26 1.15
N MET A 62 19.47 6.68 1.96
CA MET A 62 19.25 5.23 2.01
C MET A 62 18.66 4.67 0.71
N VAL A 63 17.72 5.39 0.08
CA VAL A 63 17.01 4.89 -1.11
C VAL A 63 17.70 5.29 -2.42
N ALA A 64 18.58 6.28 -2.42
CA ALA A 64 19.24 6.82 -3.62
C ALA A 64 19.80 5.74 -4.57
N PRO A 65 20.49 4.69 -4.08
CA PRO A 65 21.01 3.64 -4.96
C PRO A 65 19.96 2.81 -5.68
N TYR A 66 18.69 2.87 -5.24
CA TYR A 66 17.59 2.06 -5.72
C TYR A 66 16.56 2.86 -6.55
N VAL A 67 16.76 4.17 -6.67
CA VAL A 67 15.83 5.04 -7.39
C VAL A 67 16.17 5.06 -8.88
N CYS A 68 15.17 4.79 -9.70
CA CYS A 68 15.29 4.84 -11.16
C CYS A 68 13.93 5.12 -11.80
N ASP A 69 13.90 5.36 -13.09
CA ASP A 69 12.69 5.28 -13.89
C ASP A 69 12.27 3.80 -14.01
N VAL A 70 11.32 3.39 -13.16
CA VAL A 70 10.88 1.99 -13.06
C VAL A 70 10.24 1.52 -14.35
N SER A 71 9.45 2.35 -15.03
CA SER A 71 8.80 1.97 -16.29
C SER A 71 9.83 1.69 -17.39
N ALA A 72 10.84 2.55 -17.52
CA ALA A 72 11.94 2.35 -18.46
C ALA A 72 12.79 1.13 -18.12
N TYR A 73 13.04 0.91 -16.82
CA TYR A 73 13.79 -0.26 -16.34
C TYR A 73 13.08 -1.57 -16.66
N LEU A 74 11.77 -1.65 -16.39
CA LEU A 74 10.96 -2.84 -16.64
C LEU A 74 10.74 -3.08 -18.15
N ASP A 75 10.52 -2.05 -18.94
CA ASP A 75 10.43 -2.16 -20.40
C ASP A 75 11.72 -2.77 -20.98
N LYS A 76 12.88 -2.30 -20.53
CA LYS A 76 14.16 -2.88 -20.90
C LYS A 76 14.26 -4.36 -20.49
N ALA A 77 13.84 -4.71 -19.27
CA ALA A 77 13.87 -6.09 -18.79
C ALA A 77 12.99 -7.02 -19.66
N ILE A 78 11.81 -6.56 -20.07
CA ILE A 78 10.92 -7.29 -20.98
C ILE A 78 11.59 -7.50 -22.33
N LYS A 79 12.17 -6.45 -22.91
CA LYS A 79 12.89 -6.53 -24.20
C LYS A 79 14.10 -7.47 -24.17
N GLU A 80 14.73 -7.61 -23.01
CA GLU A 80 15.81 -8.56 -22.75
C GLU A 80 15.31 -9.99 -22.47
N GLY A 81 14.01 -10.24 -22.49
CA GLY A 81 13.40 -11.55 -22.25
C GLY A 81 13.44 -12.01 -20.79
N LYS A 82 13.56 -11.08 -19.84
CA LYS A 82 13.55 -11.42 -18.41
C LYS A 82 12.14 -11.76 -17.92
N THR A 83 12.04 -12.69 -16.99
CA THR A 83 10.81 -12.99 -16.27
C THR A 83 10.61 -11.98 -15.15
N ILE A 84 9.43 -11.37 -15.10
CA ILE A 84 9.03 -10.41 -14.07
C ILE A 84 7.91 -11.04 -13.26
N LEU A 85 8.09 -11.11 -11.94
CA LEU A 85 7.05 -11.51 -11.00
C LEU A 85 6.41 -10.26 -10.38
N LEU A 86 5.09 -10.15 -10.56
CA LEU A 86 4.27 -9.13 -9.89
C LEU A 86 3.55 -9.80 -8.72
N GLU A 87 3.81 -9.34 -7.51
CA GLU A 87 3.18 -9.86 -6.30
C GLU A 87 2.10 -8.90 -5.81
N GLY A 88 0.85 -9.38 -5.79
CA GLY A 88 -0.28 -8.70 -5.15
C GLY A 88 -0.48 -9.18 -3.72
N GLN A 89 -1.51 -8.66 -3.06
CA GLN A 89 -1.76 -8.94 -1.64
C GLN A 89 -3.25 -8.86 -1.29
N LEU A 90 -3.65 -9.39 -0.15
CA LEU A 90 -4.97 -9.33 0.51
C LEU A 90 -6.13 -10.08 -0.17
N GLY A 91 -6.21 -10.13 -1.49
CA GLY A 91 -7.29 -10.82 -2.21
C GLY A 91 -8.51 -9.95 -2.53
N THR A 92 -9.37 -10.45 -3.43
CA THR A 92 -10.46 -9.73 -4.09
C THR A 92 -11.48 -9.12 -3.12
N LEU A 93 -11.82 -9.80 -2.01
CA LEU A 93 -12.81 -9.30 -1.04
C LEU A 93 -12.34 -8.06 -0.28
N LYS A 94 -11.06 -7.71 -0.37
CA LYS A 94 -10.50 -6.48 0.22
C LYS A 94 -10.25 -5.37 -0.80
N ASP A 95 -10.64 -5.58 -2.06
CA ASP A 95 -10.56 -4.53 -3.09
C ASP A 95 -11.60 -3.42 -2.83
N PRO A 96 -11.25 -2.13 -2.96
CA PRO A 96 -12.16 -1.02 -2.69
C PRO A 96 -13.41 -1.01 -3.56
N ASP A 97 -13.30 -1.48 -4.82
CA ASP A 97 -14.38 -1.41 -5.79
C ASP A 97 -15.18 -2.72 -5.88
N HIS A 98 -14.53 -3.86 -5.64
CA HIS A 98 -15.10 -5.20 -5.84
C HIS A 98 -15.18 -6.02 -4.55
N GLY A 99 -14.69 -5.50 -3.42
CA GLY A 99 -14.71 -6.18 -2.13
C GLY A 99 -15.92 -5.85 -1.26
N ILE A 100 -15.80 -6.17 0.01
CA ILE A 100 -16.86 -5.99 1.03
C ILE A 100 -16.81 -4.56 1.63
N TYR A 101 -16.89 -3.55 0.80
CA TYR A 101 -16.87 -2.14 1.24
C TYR A 101 -17.88 -1.89 2.38
N PRO A 102 -17.52 -1.12 3.44
CA PRO A 102 -16.29 -0.36 3.63
C PRO A 102 -15.13 -1.14 4.29
N MET A 103 -15.27 -2.44 4.56
CA MET A 103 -14.29 -3.27 5.24
C MET A 103 -13.22 -3.80 4.26
N VAL A 104 -12.60 -2.89 3.53
CA VAL A 104 -11.62 -3.14 2.47
C VAL A 104 -10.29 -2.45 2.78
N THR A 105 -9.25 -2.78 2.00
CA THR A 105 -8.00 -2.01 2.02
C THR A 105 -8.11 -0.76 1.14
N SER A 106 -7.12 0.11 1.20
CA SER A 106 -7.12 1.36 0.42
C SER A 106 -6.53 1.20 -0.98
N SER A 107 -5.94 0.05 -1.29
CA SER A 107 -5.35 -0.25 -2.61
C SER A 107 -6.16 -1.30 -3.35
N SER A 108 -6.08 -1.32 -4.68
CA SER A 108 -6.62 -2.43 -5.46
C SER A 108 -5.80 -3.69 -5.23
N THR A 109 -6.50 -4.80 -4.96
CA THR A 109 -5.91 -6.12 -4.72
C THR A 109 -5.98 -7.03 -5.94
N LEU A 110 -6.57 -6.54 -7.04
CA LEU A 110 -6.75 -7.30 -8.26
C LEU A 110 -5.45 -7.40 -9.06
N ALA A 111 -5.23 -8.52 -9.73
CA ALA A 111 -4.01 -8.79 -10.51
C ALA A 111 -3.74 -7.72 -11.59
N ALA A 112 -4.78 -7.16 -12.20
CA ALA A 112 -4.65 -6.09 -13.19
C ALA A 112 -3.94 -4.82 -12.65
N TYR A 113 -4.04 -4.56 -11.35
CA TYR A 113 -3.36 -3.43 -10.72
C TYR A 113 -1.83 -3.59 -10.72
N GLY A 114 -1.33 -4.81 -10.82
CA GLY A 114 0.11 -5.06 -10.96
C GLY A 114 0.72 -4.34 -12.15
N ALA A 115 0.02 -4.32 -13.29
CA ALA A 115 0.46 -3.57 -14.46
C ALA A 115 0.46 -2.06 -14.21
N ILE A 116 -0.60 -1.53 -13.57
CA ILE A 116 -0.73 -0.10 -13.23
C ILE A 116 0.38 0.30 -12.25
N GLY A 117 0.57 -0.47 -11.20
CA GLY A 117 1.58 -0.18 -10.16
C GLY A 117 3.03 -0.24 -10.67
N ALA A 118 3.30 -1.14 -11.62
CA ALA A 118 4.61 -1.30 -12.25
C ALA A 118 4.84 -0.36 -13.45
N GLY A 119 3.81 0.33 -13.93
CA GLY A 119 3.88 1.17 -15.14
C GLY A 119 4.05 0.35 -16.41
N LEU A 120 3.46 -0.87 -16.45
CA LEU A 120 3.52 -1.76 -17.58
C LEU A 120 2.20 -1.79 -18.36
N PRO A 121 2.23 -2.05 -19.67
CA PRO A 121 1.01 -2.33 -20.41
C PRO A 121 0.32 -3.61 -19.89
N PRO A 122 -1.02 -3.64 -19.74
CA PRO A 122 -1.71 -4.80 -19.18
C PRO A 122 -1.56 -6.09 -20.00
N TYR A 123 -1.30 -5.99 -21.31
CA TYR A 123 -1.05 -7.14 -22.18
C TYR A 123 0.30 -7.84 -21.91
N GLU A 124 1.18 -7.25 -21.10
CA GLU A 124 2.42 -7.88 -20.66
C GLU A 124 2.21 -8.88 -19.51
N ILE A 125 1.07 -8.87 -18.86
CA ILE A 125 0.70 -9.92 -17.90
C ILE A 125 0.33 -11.18 -18.70
N LYS A 126 1.21 -12.21 -18.67
CA LYS A 126 1.03 -13.45 -19.43
C LYS A 126 0.33 -14.52 -18.63
N GLU A 127 0.52 -14.52 -17.31
CA GLU A 127 -0.02 -15.52 -16.41
C GLU A 127 -0.45 -14.88 -15.10
N ILE A 128 -1.57 -15.34 -14.56
CA ILE A 128 -2.07 -14.91 -13.25
C ILE A 128 -2.22 -16.15 -12.38
N VAL A 129 -1.44 -16.20 -11.31
CA VAL A 129 -1.49 -17.27 -10.32
C VAL A 129 -2.18 -16.76 -9.05
N THR A 130 -3.22 -17.46 -8.63
CA THR A 130 -3.95 -17.12 -7.41
C THR A 130 -3.58 -18.12 -6.32
N VAL A 131 -3.08 -17.62 -5.21
CA VAL A 131 -2.82 -18.41 -4.01
C VAL A 131 -4.03 -18.31 -3.09
N CYS A 132 -4.63 -19.43 -2.75
CA CYS A 132 -5.78 -19.52 -1.86
C CYS A 132 -5.42 -20.26 -0.58
N LYS A 133 -6.01 -19.87 0.53
CA LYS A 133 -5.99 -20.70 1.75
C LYS A 133 -6.84 -21.97 1.54
N ALA A 134 -6.46 -23.06 2.21
CA ALA A 134 -7.25 -24.29 2.20
C ALA A 134 -8.63 -24.13 2.87
N TYR A 135 -8.74 -23.16 3.78
CA TYR A 135 -9.99 -22.69 4.37
C TYR A 135 -9.97 -21.16 4.45
N SER A 136 -11.14 -20.53 4.40
CA SER A 136 -11.23 -19.08 4.51
C SER A 136 -10.95 -18.62 5.93
N SER A 137 -10.21 -17.52 6.06
CA SER A 137 -10.09 -16.78 7.31
C SER A 137 -10.17 -15.29 7.04
N ALA A 138 -10.67 -14.52 7.98
CA ALA A 138 -10.75 -13.06 7.90
C ALA A 138 -10.34 -12.43 9.22
N VAL A 139 -9.66 -11.29 9.13
CA VAL A 139 -9.28 -10.47 10.28
C VAL A 139 -10.04 -9.16 10.19
N GLY A 140 -10.50 -8.69 11.34
CA GLY A 140 -11.26 -7.44 11.46
C GLY A 140 -12.75 -7.57 11.13
N ALA A 141 -13.43 -6.44 11.16
CA ALA A 141 -14.87 -6.38 10.92
C ALA A 141 -15.23 -6.59 9.43
N GLY A 142 -16.46 -7.01 9.18
CA GLY A 142 -17.01 -7.17 7.84
C GLY A 142 -17.74 -8.49 7.67
N ALA A 143 -18.41 -8.64 6.53
CA ALA A 143 -19.14 -9.86 6.21
C ALA A 143 -18.16 -11.03 5.97
N PHE A 144 -18.43 -12.15 6.60
CA PHE A 144 -17.70 -13.40 6.38
C PHE A 144 -18.72 -14.54 6.27
N VAL A 145 -19.28 -14.71 5.08
CA VAL A 145 -20.43 -15.58 4.81
C VAL A 145 -20.18 -17.07 5.06
N SER A 146 -18.91 -17.50 5.11
CA SER A 146 -18.49 -18.87 5.40
C SER A 146 -18.01 -19.05 6.85
N GLU A 147 -18.26 -18.08 7.72
CA GLU A 147 -17.86 -18.17 9.13
C GLU A 147 -18.57 -19.32 9.83
N ILE A 148 -17.82 -20.10 10.59
CA ILE A 148 -18.33 -21.14 11.47
C ILE A 148 -18.12 -20.77 12.93
N PHE A 149 -18.93 -21.30 13.81
CA PHE A 149 -18.94 -20.99 15.24
C PHE A 149 -18.85 -22.26 16.10
N GLY A 150 -18.48 -22.10 17.37
CA GLY A 150 -18.40 -23.19 18.33
C GLY A 150 -17.11 -24.01 18.24
N ASP A 151 -17.13 -25.22 18.81
CA ASP A 151 -15.96 -26.06 19.02
C ASP A 151 -15.18 -26.37 17.73
N GLU A 152 -15.88 -26.51 16.61
CA GLU A 152 -15.25 -26.76 15.30
C GLU A 152 -14.43 -25.53 14.83
N ALA A 153 -14.96 -24.32 15.03
CA ALA A 153 -14.25 -23.09 14.75
C ALA A 153 -13.01 -22.92 15.61
N ASP A 154 -13.15 -23.23 16.91
CA ASP A 154 -12.06 -23.11 17.88
C ASP A 154 -10.94 -24.11 17.56
N GLU A 155 -11.30 -25.34 17.19
CA GLU A 155 -10.32 -26.32 16.76
C GLU A 155 -9.62 -25.94 15.45
N LEU A 156 -10.34 -25.35 14.49
CA LEU A 156 -9.78 -24.87 13.25
C LEU A 156 -8.78 -23.74 13.47
N ARG A 157 -9.14 -22.73 14.32
CA ARG A 157 -8.23 -21.65 14.72
C ARG A 157 -6.98 -22.17 15.41
N ARG A 158 -7.17 -23.12 16.35
CA ARG A 158 -6.06 -23.72 17.09
C ARG A 158 -5.08 -24.44 16.16
N ARG A 159 -5.57 -25.21 15.18
CA ARG A 159 -4.71 -25.91 14.20
C ARG A 159 -4.09 -24.97 13.18
N GLY A 160 -4.81 -23.94 12.76
CA GLY A 160 -4.32 -22.96 11.82
C GLY A 160 -3.25 -22.02 12.37
N GLY A 161 -3.14 -21.93 13.71
CA GLY A 161 -2.24 -20.99 14.37
C GLY A 161 -2.68 -19.53 14.23
N ASP A 162 -3.92 -19.32 13.78
CA ASP A 162 -4.55 -18.01 13.72
C ASP A 162 -4.94 -17.62 15.15
N GLY A 163 -4.26 -16.64 15.74
CA GLY A 163 -4.30 -16.31 17.18
C GLY A 163 -5.62 -15.77 17.71
N GLY A 164 -6.74 -16.42 17.37
CA GLY A 164 -8.05 -16.15 17.99
C GLY A 164 -8.86 -15.05 17.34
N GLU A 165 -8.57 -14.68 16.12
CA GLU A 165 -9.37 -13.74 15.32
C GLU A 165 -10.17 -14.45 14.22
#